data_3517d595f27f39c543d94d927d664767
#
_entry.id   3517d595f27f39c543d94d927d664767
#
_cell.length_a   1.000
_cell.length_b   1.000
_cell.length_c   1.000
_cell.angle_alpha   90.00
_cell.angle_beta   90.00
_cell.angle_gamma   90.00
#
_symmetry.space_group_name_H-M   'P 1'
#
loop_
_entity.id
_entity.type
_entity.pdbx_description
1 polymer ?
#
loop_
_entity_poly.entity_id
_entity_poly.type
_entity_poly.pdbx_seq_one_letter_code
_entity_poly.pdbx_strand_id
1 'polypeptide(L)'
;MNLDLAGKTILITGASQGIGEGLAHAFAAEGCNLHLTARSADRLAALQDAIRAAHQVRVGVTAADMTLPGACEHIVDEAGDVDILINNAGVIPSGPLFDIGPQQWRDGWALKGFGYADMIRLVYPRMKASDGGVILNNIGNGGEVCDPNYIEGAAGNAAIMAMTRALGGTSLDDKIRVVGINPGPVETTRIYTMLRKFAQTRLGDAERYPELMAKYPLGRPATIQEITDLFLFLGSPRAAYISGTIVTIDGGIASRRSVA
;
A
#
# COMPACT_ATOMS: atom_id res chain seq x y z
N MET A 1 5.99 13.30 18.56
CA MET A 1 6.74 14.00 17.49
C MET A 1 5.70 14.77 16.69
N ASN A 2 5.86 16.07 16.48
CA ASN A 2 4.99 16.77 15.53
C ASN A 2 5.41 16.38 14.10
N LEU A 3 4.46 15.91 13.30
CA LEU A 3 4.69 15.45 11.92
C LEU A 3 4.40 16.55 10.88
N ASP A 4 3.79 17.67 11.30
CA ASP A 4 3.44 18.82 10.43
C ASP A 4 2.62 18.39 9.18
N LEU A 5 1.67 17.49 9.38
CA LEU A 5 0.82 16.93 8.32
C LEU A 5 -0.56 17.62 8.21
N ALA A 6 -0.97 18.37 9.23
CA ALA A 6 -2.29 18.99 9.28
C ALA A 6 -2.55 19.87 8.04
N GLY A 7 -3.74 19.73 7.46
CA GLY A 7 -4.16 20.45 6.26
C GLY A 7 -3.67 19.90 4.93
N LYS A 8 -2.71 18.97 4.92
CA LYS A 8 -2.26 18.27 3.72
C LYS A 8 -3.36 17.42 3.10
N THR A 9 -3.37 17.27 1.79
CA THR A 9 -4.32 16.45 1.04
C THR A 9 -3.66 15.13 0.64
N ILE A 10 -4.26 14.01 1.05
CA ILE A 10 -3.73 12.66 0.86
C ILE A 10 -4.65 11.87 -0.06
N LEU A 11 -4.14 11.38 -1.20
CA LEU A 11 -4.84 10.43 -2.06
C LEU A 11 -4.42 9.01 -1.72
N ILE A 12 -5.39 8.17 -1.31
CA ILE A 12 -5.14 6.77 -0.91
C ILE A 12 -5.89 5.83 -1.85
N THR A 13 -5.16 4.99 -2.56
CA THR A 13 -5.75 3.93 -3.38
C THR A 13 -5.98 2.66 -2.57
N GLY A 14 -7.08 1.93 -2.86
CA GLY A 14 -7.44 0.72 -2.09
C GLY A 14 -7.82 1.01 -0.64
N ALA A 15 -8.48 2.14 -0.39
CA ALA A 15 -8.75 2.66 0.95
C ALA A 15 -9.87 1.93 1.71
N SER A 16 -10.68 1.08 1.06
CA SER A 16 -11.93 0.56 1.63
C SER A 16 -11.76 -0.56 2.65
N GLN A 17 -10.55 -1.02 2.95
CA GLN A 17 -10.27 -2.07 3.92
C GLN A 17 -8.77 -2.20 4.27
N GLY A 18 -8.49 -2.85 5.40
CA GLY A 18 -7.14 -3.27 5.80
C GLY A 18 -6.17 -2.10 5.96
N ILE A 19 -4.97 -2.19 5.35
CA ILE A 19 -3.94 -1.14 5.47
C ILE A 19 -4.47 0.21 4.95
N GLY A 20 -5.18 0.23 3.81
CA GLY A 20 -5.70 1.47 3.23
C GLY A 20 -6.73 2.18 4.11
N GLU A 21 -7.61 1.44 4.76
CA GLU A 21 -8.56 1.95 5.76
C GLU A 21 -7.83 2.48 6.99
N GLY A 22 -6.85 1.72 7.50
CA GLY A 22 -6.01 2.17 8.61
C GLY A 22 -5.24 3.46 8.30
N LEU A 23 -4.69 3.58 7.08
CA LEU A 23 -4.03 4.79 6.62
C LEU A 23 -5.00 5.99 6.57
N ALA A 24 -6.24 5.79 6.10
CA ALA A 24 -7.23 6.85 6.07
C ALA A 24 -7.53 7.38 7.48
N HIS A 25 -7.72 6.49 8.46
CA HIS A 25 -7.91 6.89 9.86
C HIS A 25 -6.67 7.58 10.45
N ALA A 26 -5.47 7.05 10.21
CA ALA A 26 -4.23 7.58 10.76
C ALA A 26 -3.93 9.00 10.22
N PHE A 27 -4.04 9.22 8.92
CA PHE A 27 -3.85 10.55 8.33
C PHE A 27 -4.94 11.54 8.73
N ALA A 28 -6.20 11.09 8.88
CA ALA A 28 -7.27 11.94 9.39
C ALA A 28 -7.01 12.41 10.84
N ALA A 29 -6.48 11.52 11.68
CA ALA A 29 -6.10 11.85 13.06
C ALA A 29 -4.96 12.90 13.14
N GLU A 30 -4.08 12.94 12.14
CA GLU A 30 -3.06 13.99 11.98
C GLU A 30 -3.61 15.29 11.35
N GLY A 31 -4.93 15.40 11.12
CA GLY A 31 -5.58 16.58 10.56
C GLY A 31 -5.44 16.73 9.05
N CYS A 32 -5.15 15.67 8.33
CA CYS A 32 -5.07 15.66 6.87
C CYS A 32 -6.45 15.63 6.21
N ASN A 33 -6.58 16.29 5.07
CA ASN A 33 -7.70 16.08 4.15
C ASN A 33 -7.44 14.80 3.33
N LEU A 34 -8.49 14.08 2.99
CA LEU A 34 -8.37 12.80 2.32
C LEU A 34 -9.14 12.78 1.00
N HIS A 35 -8.60 12.07 0.02
CA HIS A 35 -9.34 11.55 -1.12
C HIS A 35 -9.13 10.04 -1.18
N LEU A 36 -10.22 9.26 -1.05
CA LEU A 36 -10.16 7.80 -0.89
C LEU A 36 -10.73 7.14 -2.14
N THR A 37 -10.00 6.18 -2.70
CA THR A 37 -10.50 5.43 -3.85
C THR A 37 -10.41 3.92 -3.65
N ALA A 38 -11.46 3.22 -4.08
CA ALA A 38 -11.58 1.77 -4.13
C ALA A 38 -12.79 1.40 -5.00
N ARG A 39 -12.99 0.11 -5.25
CA ARG A 39 -14.13 -0.38 -6.05
C ARG A 39 -15.47 -0.34 -5.30
N SER A 40 -15.45 -0.52 -3.98
CA SER A 40 -16.68 -0.62 -3.17
C SER A 40 -17.15 0.76 -2.73
N ALA A 41 -18.17 1.29 -3.39
CA ALA A 41 -18.78 2.58 -3.05
C ALA A 41 -19.34 2.58 -1.62
N ASP A 42 -20.04 1.53 -1.20
CA ASP A 42 -20.68 1.44 0.11
C ASP A 42 -19.63 1.49 1.24
N ARG A 43 -18.51 0.77 1.07
CA ARG A 43 -17.43 0.78 2.08
C ARG A 43 -16.71 2.14 2.13
N LEU A 44 -16.53 2.79 0.98
CA LEU A 44 -15.95 4.12 0.93
C LEU A 44 -16.86 5.15 1.62
N ALA A 45 -18.17 5.09 1.39
CA ALA A 45 -19.14 5.96 2.05
C ALA A 45 -19.15 5.75 3.56
N ALA A 46 -19.19 4.50 4.02
CA ALA A 46 -19.13 4.19 5.46
C ALA A 46 -17.83 4.69 6.12
N LEU A 47 -16.68 4.53 5.44
CA LEU A 47 -15.40 5.02 5.93
C LEU A 47 -15.36 6.56 5.96
N GLN A 48 -15.88 7.23 4.93
CA GLN A 48 -16.02 8.68 4.86
C GLN A 48 -16.83 9.21 6.06
N ASP A 49 -17.98 8.62 6.33
CA ASP A 49 -18.87 9.02 7.42
C ASP A 49 -18.20 8.80 8.79
N ALA A 50 -17.54 7.66 8.97
CA ALA A 50 -16.80 7.36 10.21
C ALA A 50 -15.68 8.37 10.47
N ILE A 51 -14.89 8.72 9.44
CA ILE A 51 -13.81 9.70 9.57
C ILE A 51 -14.36 11.11 9.85
N ARG A 52 -15.40 11.54 9.13
CA ARG A 52 -16.02 12.87 9.34
C ARG A 52 -16.67 13.01 10.72
N ALA A 53 -17.18 11.93 11.27
CA ALA A 53 -17.71 11.91 12.63
C ALA A 53 -16.63 12.08 13.71
N ALA A 54 -15.42 11.57 13.45
CA ALA A 54 -14.31 11.58 14.41
C ALA A 54 -13.35 12.78 14.26
N HIS A 55 -13.23 13.34 13.06
CA HIS A 55 -12.22 14.35 12.72
C HIS A 55 -12.79 15.47 11.87
N GLN A 56 -12.34 16.70 12.12
CA GLN A 56 -12.74 17.91 11.35
C GLN A 56 -11.87 18.06 10.10
N VAL A 57 -11.96 17.09 9.18
CA VAL A 57 -11.20 17.08 7.93
C VAL A 57 -12.12 16.87 6.72
N ARG A 58 -11.68 17.32 5.55
CA ARG A 58 -12.39 17.03 4.30
C ARG A 58 -12.08 15.60 3.86
N VAL A 59 -13.13 14.86 3.47
CA VAL A 59 -12.97 13.51 2.93
C VAL A 59 -13.75 13.40 1.64
N GLY A 60 -13.06 13.32 0.50
CA GLY A 60 -13.60 12.98 -0.81
C GLY A 60 -13.52 11.47 -1.04
N VAL A 61 -14.40 10.92 -1.87
CA VAL A 61 -14.38 9.51 -2.25
C VAL A 61 -14.66 9.34 -3.74
N THR A 62 -13.93 8.45 -4.42
CA THR A 62 -14.19 8.04 -5.80
C THR A 62 -14.23 6.52 -5.88
N ALA A 63 -15.42 5.97 -6.16
CA ALA A 63 -15.57 4.54 -6.39
C ALA A 63 -15.18 4.21 -7.83
N ALA A 64 -14.03 3.56 -8.04
CA ALA A 64 -13.53 3.23 -9.37
C ALA A 64 -12.69 1.94 -9.36
N ASP A 65 -12.70 1.25 -10.50
CA ASP A 65 -11.76 0.15 -10.78
C ASP A 65 -10.60 0.69 -11.61
N MET A 66 -9.44 0.82 -10.97
CA MET A 66 -8.22 1.38 -11.58
C MET A 66 -7.69 0.56 -12.77
N THR A 67 -8.23 -0.64 -13.02
CA THR A 67 -7.86 -1.45 -14.18
C THR A 67 -8.62 -1.05 -15.46
N LEU A 68 -9.64 -0.20 -15.33
CA LEU A 68 -10.44 0.25 -16.46
C LEU A 68 -9.83 1.51 -17.10
N PRO A 69 -9.93 1.64 -18.43
CA PRO A 69 -9.46 2.84 -19.12
C PRO A 69 -10.11 4.13 -18.59
N GLY A 70 -9.33 5.18 -18.36
CA GLY A 70 -9.79 6.48 -17.87
C GLY A 70 -10.09 6.54 -16.37
N ALA A 71 -10.01 5.40 -15.65
CA ALA A 71 -10.36 5.38 -14.22
C ALA A 71 -9.31 6.11 -13.36
N CYS A 72 -8.03 5.96 -13.66
CA CYS A 72 -6.97 6.67 -12.93
C CYS A 72 -7.03 8.18 -13.16
N GLU A 73 -7.30 8.62 -14.38
CA GLU A 73 -7.54 10.01 -14.74
C GLU A 73 -8.72 10.59 -13.94
N HIS A 74 -9.85 9.91 -13.95
CA HIS A 74 -11.02 10.32 -13.19
C HIS A 74 -10.73 10.45 -11.69
N ILE A 75 -10.04 9.48 -11.08
CA ILE A 75 -9.66 9.53 -9.67
C ILE A 75 -8.81 10.77 -9.37
N VAL A 76 -7.81 11.05 -10.21
CA VAL A 76 -6.88 12.16 -10.00
C VAL A 76 -7.57 13.51 -10.25
N ASP A 77 -8.50 13.59 -11.18
CA ASP A 77 -9.29 14.81 -11.43
C ASP A 77 -10.23 15.12 -10.26
N GLU A 78 -10.91 14.12 -9.72
CA GLU A 78 -11.77 14.26 -8.53
C GLU A 78 -10.97 14.60 -7.25
N ALA A 79 -9.74 14.10 -7.13
CA ALA A 79 -8.87 14.37 -6.00
C ALA A 79 -8.32 15.82 -6.02
N GLY A 80 -8.14 16.40 -7.20
CA GLY A 80 -7.54 17.72 -7.37
C GLY A 80 -6.05 17.75 -7.00
N ASP A 81 -5.64 18.81 -6.28
CA ASP A 81 -4.25 18.94 -5.82
C ASP A 81 -3.97 18.01 -4.62
N VAL A 82 -2.95 17.21 -4.75
CA VAL A 82 -2.56 16.16 -3.79
C VAL A 82 -1.14 16.42 -3.29
N ASP A 83 -0.96 16.54 -1.97
CA ASP A 83 0.36 16.63 -1.34
C ASP A 83 1.03 15.26 -1.21
N ILE A 84 0.24 14.21 -0.92
CA ILE A 84 0.75 12.84 -0.72
C ILE A 84 -0.10 11.85 -1.49
N LEU A 85 0.52 11.11 -2.40
CA LEU A 85 -0.08 9.95 -3.05
C LEU A 85 0.34 8.67 -2.32
N ILE A 86 -0.63 7.85 -1.90
CA ILE A 86 -0.38 6.52 -1.36
C ILE A 86 -0.93 5.47 -2.32
N ASN A 87 -0.06 4.85 -3.08
CA ASN A 87 -0.35 3.68 -3.87
C ASN A 87 -0.43 2.45 -2.95
N ASN A 88 -1.64 1.99 -2.67
CA ASN A 88 -1.90 0.87 -1.77
C ASN A 88 -2.82 -0.19 -2.40
N ALA A 89 -3.59 0.16 -3.44
CA ALA A 89 -4.46 -0.80 -4.12
C ALA A 89 -3.64 -1.99 -4.66
N GLY A 90 -4.08 -3.22 -4.34
CA GLY A 90 -3.39 -4.39 -4.87
C GLY A 90 -4.03 -5.70 -4.43
N VAL A 91 -4.27 -6.55 -5.39
CA VAL A 91 -4.65 -7.95 -5.19
C VAL A 91 -3.81 -8.75 -6.17
N ILE A 92 -2.85 -9.51 -5.64
CA ILE A 92 -2.03 -10.42 -6.46
C ILE A 92 -2.35 -11.85 -6.01
N PRO A 93 -2.68 -12.77 -6.92
CA PRO A 93 -2.90 -14.16 -6.60
C PRO A 93 -1.63 -14.80 -6.02
N SER A 94 -1.82 -15.77 -5.13
CA SER A 94 -0.72 -16.57 -4.56
C SER A 94 -0.70 -17.93 -5.21
N GLY A 95 0.48 -18.39 -5.59
CA GLY A 95 0.70 -19.71 -6.16
C GLY A 95 2.07 -19.81 -6.82
N PRO A 96 2.51 -21.05 -7.13
CA PRO A 96 3.67 -21.29 -7.97
C PRO A 96 3.35 -20.96 -9.44
N LEU A 97 4.39 -20.82 -10.27
CA LEU A 97 4.29 -20.35 -11.65
C LEU A 97 3.25 -21.11 -12.50
N PHE A 98 3.19 -22.42 -12.33
CA PHE A 98 2.35 -23.28 -13.17
C PHE A 98 0.87 -23.33 -12.74
N ASP A 99 0.55 -22.83 -11.54
CA ASP A 99 -0.81 -22.77 -10.99
C ASP A 99 -1.50 -21.43 -11.30
N ILE A 100 -0.73 -20.42 -11.75
CA ILE A 100 -1.26 -19.10 -12.10
C ILE A 100 -1.39 -18.99 -13.61
N GLY A 101 -2.65 -18.89 -14.08
CA GLY A 101 -2.93 -18.75 -15.52
C GLY A 101 -2.48 -17.40 -16.07
N PRO A 102 -2.23 -17.30 -17.39
CA PRO A 102 -1.75 -16.07 -18.03
C PRO A 102 -2.68 -14.85 -17.81
N GLN A 103 -3.99 -15.07 -17.71
CA GLN A 103 -4.94 -13.97 -17.46
C GLN A 103 -4.87 -13.50 -16.01
N GLN A 104 -4.81 -14.41 -15.04
CA GLN A 104 -4.65 -14.05 -13.62
C GLN A 104 -3.38 -13.22 -13.39
N TRP A 105 -2.28 -13.56 -14.09
CA TRP A 105 -1.03 -12.80 -14.05
C TRP A 105 -1.21 -11.37 -14.57
N ARG A 106 -1.91 -11.20 -15.72
CA ARG A 106 -2.19 -9.88 -16.27
C ARG A 106 -3.08 -9.05 -15.36
N ASP A 107 -4.10 -9.66 -14.78
CA ASP A 107 -5.07 -8.98 -13.90
C ASP A 107 -4.38 -8.49 -12.60
N GLY A 108 -3.51 -9.29 -12.01
CA GLY A 108 -2.74 -8.90 -10.83
C GLY A 108 -1.81 -7.71 -11.10
N TRP A 109 -1.13 -7.72 -12.26
CA TRP A 109 -0.23 -6.63 -12.65
C TRP A 109 -0.95 -5.39 -13.15
N ALA A 110 -2.13 -5.54 -13.74
CA ALA A 110 -2.94 -4.41 -14.18
C ALA A 110 -3.25 -3.45 -13.02
N LEU A 111 -3.63 -3.99 -11.86
CA LEU A 111 -3.94 -3.16 -10.70
C LEU A 111 -2.68 -2.68 -9.96
N LYS A 112 -1.79 -3.60 -9.58
CA LYS A 112 -0.69 -3.24 -8.68
C LYS A 112 0.53 -2.71 -9.44
N GLY A 113 0.91 -3.31 -10.55
CA GLY A 113 2.06 -2.86 -11.36
C GLY A 113 1.74 -1.60 -12.16
N PHE A 114 0.86 -1.74 -13.14
CA PHE A 114 0.50 -0.65 -14.05
C PHE A 114 -0.31 0.45 -13.36
N GLY A 115 -1.28 0.10 -12.49
CA GLY A 115 -2.06 1.10 -11.76
C GLY A 115 -1.19 2.04 -10.90
N TYR A 116 -0.10 1.54 -10.28
CA TYR A 116 0.85 2.40 -9.54
C TYR A 116 1.58 3.35 -10.50
N ALA A 117 2.04 2.85 -11.65
CA ALA A 117 2.70 3.67 -12.65
C ALA A 117 1.77 4.76 -13.21
N ASP A 118 0.50 4.41 -13.50
CA ASP A 118 -0.48 5.34 -14.04
C ASP A 118 -0.84 6.44 -13.02
N MET A 119 -1.08 6.08 -11.77
CA MET A 119 -1.31 7.06 -10.71
C MET A 119 -0.12 8.01 -10.53
N ILE A 120 1.11 7.48 -10.55
CA ILE A 120 2.32 8.30 -10.47
C ILE A 120 2.42 9.24 -11.68
N ARG A 121 2.20 8.75 -12.91
CA ARG A 121 2.27 9.57 -14.13
C ARG A 121 1.28 10.73 -14.14
N LEU A 122 0.12 10.54 -13.52
CA LEU A 122 -0.93 11.56 -13.46
C LEU A 122 -0.70 12.58 -12.32
N VAL A 123 -0.26 12.10 -11.15
CA VAL A 123 -0.08 12.96 -9.96
C VAL A 123 1.26 13.71 -9.97
N TYR A 124 2.33 13.09 -10.44
CA TYR A 124 3.68 13.66 -10.42
C TYR A 124 3.77 15.04 -11.09
N PRO A 125 3.24 15.27 -12.32
CA PRO A 125 3.28 16.58 -12.95
C PRO A 125 2.52 17.66 -12.16
N ARG A 126 1.42 17.30 -11.48
CA ARG A 126 0.64 18.21 -10.63
C ARG A 126 1.43 18.57 -9.38
N MET A 127 2.05 17.59 -8.70
CA MET A 127 2.94 17.84 -7.58
C MET A 127 4.11 18.76 -7.95
N LYS A 128 4.72 18.55 -9.11
CA LYS A 128 5.81 19.39 -9.61
C LYS A 128 5.34 20.84 -9.82
N ALA A 129 4.13 21.04 -10.33
CA ALA A 129 3.56 22.37 -10.53
C ALA A 129 3.18 23.05 -9.19
N SER A 130 2.90 22.28 -8.14
CA SER A 130 2.51 22.75 -6.80
C SER A 130 3.67 22.85 -5.79
N ASP A 131 4.91 22.89 -6.27
CA ASP A 131 6.14 23.01 -5.46
C ASP A 131 6.53 21.76 -4.66
N GLY A 132 6.14 20.58 -5.12
CA GLY A 132 6.60 19.29 -4.60
C GLY A 132 5.50 18.39 -4.05
N GLY A 133 5.92 17.28 -3.42
CA GLY A 133 4.99 16.29 -2.87
C GLY A 133 5.67 15.02 -2.40
N VAL A 134 4.87 14.04 -2.01
CA VAL A 134 5.35 12.72 -1.56
C VAL A 134 4.57 11.61 -2.23
N ILE A 135 5.27 10.61 -2.75
CA ILE A 135 4.68 9.38 -3.29
C ILE A 135 5.14 8.21 -2.45
N LEU A 136 4.20 7.51 -1.82
CA LEU A 136 4.43 6.34 -1.01
C LEU A 136 3.84 5.10 -1.69
N ASN A 137 4.68 4.13 -2.01
CA ASN A 137 4.28 2.89 -2.65
C ASN A 137 4.22 1.75 -1.61
N ASN A 138 3.02 1.27 -1.29
CA ASN A 138 2.82 0.10 -0.44
C ASN A 138 3.09 -1.18 -1.24
N ILE A 139 4.29 -1.73 -1.13
CA ILE A 139 4.76 -2.80 -1.99
C ILE A 139 4.56 -4.17 -1.33
N GLY A 140 5.33 -4.47 -0.29
CA GLY A 140 5.36 -5.75 0.41
C GLY A 140 6.68 -6.49 0.25
N ASN A 141 7.10 -7.17 1.31
CA ASN A 141 8.41 -7.83 1.40
C ASN A 141 8.59 -9.03 0.44
N GLY A 142 7.53 -9.49 -0.22
CA GLY A 142 7.59 -10.61 -1.18
C GLY A 142 8.59 -10.41 -2.32
N GLY A 143 8.88 -9.17 -2.71
CA GLY A 143 9.90 -8.86 -3.72
C GLY A 143 11.35 -9.05 -3.23
N GLU A 144 11.57 -9.11 -1.91
CA GLU A 144 12.86 -9.41 -1.29
C GLU A 144 12.98 -10.88 -0.90
N VAL A 145 11.88 -11.49 -0.40
CA VAL A 145 11.82 -12.89 0.04
C VAL A 145 11.88 -13.88 -1.12
N CYS A 146 11.30 -13.52 -2.28
CA CYS A 146 11.28 -14.34 -3.50
C CYS A 146 10.72 -15.77 -3.27
N ASP A 147 9.56 -15.89 -2.59
CA ASP A 147 8.90 -17.18 -2.35
C ASP A 147 8.37 -17.77 -3.67
N PRO A 148 8.75 -19.01 -4.06
CA PRO A 148 8.24 -19.66 -5.26
C PRO A 148 6.74 -19.94 -5.24
N ASN A 149 6.09 -19.95 -4.07
CA ASN A 149 4.64 -20.07 -3.92
C ASN A 149 3.92 -18.70 -3.98
N TYR A 150 4.65 -17.63 -4.25
CA TYR A 150 4.15 -16.26 -4.45
C TYR A 150 4.87 -15.57 -5.60
N ILE A 151 5.17 -16.32 -6.67
CA ILE A 151 6.09 -15.88 -7.73
C ILE A 151 5.62 -14.62 -8.47
N GLU A 152 4.33 -14.50 -8.77
CA GLU A 152 3.74 -13.32 -9.41
C GLU A 152 3.90 -12.08 -8.52
N GLY A 153 3.58 -12.21 -7.24
CA GLY A 153 3.72 -11.12 -6.28
C GLY A 153 5.18 -10.75 -6.02
N ALA A 154 6.08 -11.73 -5.99
CA ALA A 154 7.52 -11.47 -5.87
C ALA A 154 8.03 -10.64 -7.05
N ALA A 155 7.72 -11.06 -8.27
CA ALA A 155 8.14 -10.35 -9.49
C ALA A 155 7.52 -8.94 -9.58
N GLY A 156 6.21 -8.79 -9.33
CA GLY A 156 5.52 -7.50 -9.34
C GLY A 156 6.02 -6.54 -8.28
N ASN A 157 6.23 -7.02 -7.06
CA ASN A 157 6.80 -6.21 -5.99
C ASN A 157 8.23 -5.75 -6.33
N ALA A 158 9.08 -6.63 -6.86
CA ALA A 158 10.44 -6.28 -7.30
C ALA A 158 10.42 -5.21 -8.40
N ALA A 159 9.49 -5.30 -9.34
CA ALA A 159 9.32 -4.28 -10.40
C ALA A 159 8.95 -2.91 -9.81
N ILE A 160 8.03 -2.85 -8.84
CA ILE A 160 7.65 -1.59 -8.18
C ILE A 160 8.82 -1.04 -7.34
N MET A 161 9.61 -1.90 -6.67
CA MET A 161 10.82 -1.47 -5.97
C MET A 161 11.82 -0.81 -6.93
N ALA A 162 12.05 -1.42 -8.09
CA ALA A 162 12.93 -0.87 -9.11
C ALA A 162 12.42 0.48 -9.63
N MET A 163 11.13 0.59 -9.95
CA MET A 163 10.48 1.84 -10.37
C MET A 163 10.60 2.92 -9.29
N THR A 164 10.35 2.58 -8.02
CA THR A 164 10.47 3.51 -6.88
C THR A 164 11.88 4.06 -6.74
N ARG A 165 12.90 3.20 -6.84
CA ARG A 165 14.31 3.62 -6.76
C ARG A 165 14.70 4.48 -7.95
N ALA A 166 14.31 4.07 -9.16
CA ALA A 166 14.65 4.79 -10.38
C ALA A 166 14.05 6.21 -10.39
N LEU A 167 12.77 6.33 -10.07
CA LEU A 167 12.10 7.64 -10.03
C LEU A 167 12.59 8.48 -8.85
N GLY A 168 12.67 7.90 -7.65
CA GLY A 168 13.06 8.62 -6.44
C GLY A 168 14.52 9.03 -6.40
N GLY A 169 15.36 8.50 -7.30
CA GLY A 169 16.77 8.88 -7.46
C GLY A 169 16.96 10.28 -8.02
N THR A 170 15.98 10.81 -8.77
CA THR A 170 16.03 12.15 -9.39
C THR A 170 14.87 13.06 -8.99
N SER A 171 13.81 12.52 -8.37
CA SER A 171 12.57 13.26 -8.09
C SER A 171 12.74 14.41 -7.08
N LEU A 172 13.81 14.41 -6.28
CA LEU A 172 14.13 15.51 -5.38
C LEU A 172 14.51 16.81 -6.12
N ASP A 173 14.95 16.72 -7.37
CA ASP A 173 15.16 17.90 -8.23
C ASP A 173 13.85 18.66 -8.48
N ASP A 174 12.73 17.92 -8.44
CA ASP A 174 11.37 18.46 -8.52
C ASP A 174 10.69 18.64 -7.15
N LYS A 175 11.44 18.54 -6.04
CA LYS A 175 10.97 18.57 -4.65
C LYS A 175 9.95 17.48 -4.33
N ILE A 176 10.00 16.35 -5.04
CA ILE A 176 9.12 15.20 -4.84
C ILE A 176 9.93 14.05 -4.24
N ARG A 177 9.43 13.46 -3.16
CA ARG A 177 10.00 12.24 -2.58
C ARG A 177 9.22 11.02 -3.07
N VAL A 178 9.92 9.97 -3.43
CA VAL A 178 9.30 8.69 -3.82
C VAL A 178 9.91 7.59 -2.97
N VAL A 179 9.10 6.97 -2.12
CA VAL A 179 9.54 5.95 -1.15
C VAL A 179 8.68 4.71 -1.26
N GLY A 180 9.29 3.55 -1.23
CA GLY A 180 8.62 2.26 -1.14
C GLY A 180 8.57 1.77 0.30
N ILE A 181 7.49 1.11 0.65
CA ILE A 181 7.33 0.42 1.92
C ILE A 181 7.08 -1.05 1.65
N ASN A 182 7.81 -1.94 2.34
CA ASN A 182 7.68 -3.38 2.28
C ASN A 182 7.14 -3.94 3.60
N PRO A 183 5.82 -3.95 3.83
CA PRO A 183 5.28 -4.67 4.95
C PRO A 183 5.51 -6.18 4.82
N GLY A 184 5.73 -6.84 5.95
CA GLY A 184 5.57 -8.27 6.09
C GLY A 184 4.09 -8.67 6.22
N PRO A 185 3.79 -9.80 6.88
CA PRO A 185 2.43 -10.15 7.25
C PRO A 185 1.81 -9.09 8.16
N VAL A 186 0.64 -8.55 7.79
CA VAL A 186 -0.10 -7.52 8.54
C VAL A 186 -1.45 -8.06 8.94
N GLU A 187 -1.93 -7.74 10.14
CA GLU A 187 -3.20 -8.23 10.68
C GLU A 187 -4.39 -7.59 9.96
N THR A 188 -4.79 -8.23 8.88
CA THR A 188 -5.92 -7.88 8.02
C THR A 188 -6.78 -9.12 7.79
N THR A 189 -8.01 -8.95 7.36
CA THR A 189 -8.86 -10.08 6.95
C THR A 189 -8.16 -11.00 5.95
N ARG A 190 -7.36 -10.43 5.05
CA ARG A 190 -6.60 -11.17 4.04
C ARG A 190 -5.60 -12.15 4.65
N ILE A 191 -4.80 -11.73 5.65
CA ILE A 191 -3.78 -12.62 6.24
C ILE A 191 -4.43 -13.78 6.97
N TYR A 192 -5.53 -13.56 7.70
CA TYR A 192 -6.24 -14.62 8.39
C TYR A 192 -6.88 -15.62 7.42
N THR A 193 -7.49 -15.14 6.33
CA THR A 193 -8.02 -16.02 5.27
C THR A 193 -6.91 -16.89 4.66
N MET A 194 -5.76 -16.30 4.39
CA MET A 194 -4.60 -17.01 3.83
C MET A 194 -4.04 -18.04 4.84
N LEU A 195 -3.91 -17.67 6.11
CA LEU A 195 -3.43 -18.54 7.16
C LEU A 195 -4.36 -19.74 7.39
N ARG A 196 -5.69 -19.53 7.39
CA ARG A 196 -6.65 -20.63 7.46
C ARG A 196 -6.51 -21.59 6.29
N LYS A 197 -6.37 -21.07 5.05
CA LYS A 197 -6.13 -21.91 3.87
C LYS A 197 -4.85 -22.72 4.01
N PHE A 198 -3.77 -22.11 4.48
CA PHE A 198 -2.50 -22.83 4.70
C PHE A 198 -2.59 -23.87 5.83
N ALA A 199 -3.30 -23.55 6.92
CA ALA A 199 -3.51 -24.49 8.02
C ALA A 199 -4.33 -25.69 7.55
N GLN A 200 -5.41 -25.47 6.79
CA GLN A 200 -6.17 -26.56 6.18
C GLN A 200 -5.29 -27.46 5.32
N THR A 201 -4.43 -26.88 4.48
CA THR A 201 -3.57 -27.65 3.56
C THR A 201 -2.43 -28.39 4.28
N ARG A 202 -1.80 -27.74 5.28
CA ARG A 202 -0.56 -28.24 5.91
C ARG A 202 -0.81 -29.03 7.20
N LEU A 203 -1.90 -28.69 7.92
CA LEU A 203 -2.20 -29.25 9.24
C LEU A 203 -3.52 -30.03 9.26
N GLY A 204 -4.27 -30.03 8.14
CA GLY A 204 -5.56 -30.71 8.03
C GLY A 204 -6.74 -30.00 8.69
N ASP A 205 -6.51 -28.84 9.33
CA ASP A 205 -7.55 -28.07 10.04
C ASP A 205 -7.29 -26.57 9.93
N ALA A 206 -8.26 -25.83 9.39
CA ALA A 206 -8.16 -24.39 9.18
C ALA A 206 -8.03 -23.60 10.50
N GLU A 207 -8.64 -24.08 11.59
CA GLU A 207 -8.61 -23.37 12.87
C GLU A 207 -7.26 -23.51 13.61
N ARG A 208 -6.37 -24.37 13.13
CA ARG A 208 -4.98 -24.46 13.61
C ARG A 208 -4.06 -23.36 13.03
N TYR A 209 -4.60 -22.37 12.34
CA TYR A 209 -3.82 -21.23 11.82
C TYR A 209 -2.96 -20.49 12.88
N PRO A 210 -3.30 -20.44 14.17
CA PRO A 210 -2.43 -19.83 15.17
C PRO A 210 -1.04 -20.51 15.29
N GLU A 211 -0.94 -21.79 15.01
CA GLU A 211 0.33 -22.51 15.00
C GLU A 211 1.28 -22.02 13.89
N LEU A 212 0.71 -21.54 12.78
CA LEU A 212 1.48 -20.93 11.70
C LEU A 212 1.93 -19.50 12.08
N MET A 213 1.09 -18.76 12.80
CA MET A 213 1.44 -17.42 13.29
C MET A 213 2.57 -17.44 14.32
N ALA A 214 2.65 -18.48 15.14
CA ALA A 214 3.72 -18.64 16.14
C ALA A 214 5.13 -18.61 15.51
N LYS A 215 5.26 -18.85 14.21
CA LYS A 215 6.52 -18.75 13.45
C LYS A 215 6.85 -17.32 13.01
N TYR A 216 5.92 -16.38 13.11
CA TYR A 216 6.17 -14.98 12.78
C TYR A 216 7.02 -14.30 13.88
N PRO A 217 7.71 -13.21 13.56
CA PRO A 217 8.32 -12.36 14.57
C PRO A 217 7.29 -11.96 15.63
N LEU A 218 7.69 -11.96 16.89
CA LEU A 218 6.80 -11.70 18.03
C LEU A 218 5.58 -12.64 18.12
N GLY A 219 5.56 -13.76 17.38
CA GLY A 219 4.45 -14.72 17.35
C GLY A 219 3.17 -14.18 16.70
N ARG A 220 3.22 -13.08 15.96
CA ARG A 220 2.06 -12.42 15.36
C ARG A 220 2.39 -11.68 14.06
N PRO A 221 1.40 -11.38 13.21
CA PRO A 221 1.55 -10.36 12.16
C PRO A 221 1.82 -8.97 12.78
N ALA A 222 2.35 -8.05 11.98
CA ALA A 222 2.38 -6.64 12.35
C ALA A 222 0.95 -6.09 12.51
N THR A 223 0.73 -5.18 13.44
CA THR A 223 -0.54 -4.46 13.53
C THR A 223 -0.67 -3.44 12.40
N ILE A 224 -1.91 -3.04 12.08
CA ILE A 224 -2.14 -1.94 11.13
C ILE A 224 -1.48 -0.66 11.62
N GLN A 225 -1.53 -0.40 12.93
CA GLN A 225 -0.91 0.79 13.54
C GLN A 225 0.60 0.83 13.33
N GLU A 226 1.31 -0.29 13.53
CA GLU A 226 2.77 -0.35 13.28
C GLU A 226 3.12 0.01 11.83
N ILE A 227 2.24 -0.33 10.87
CA ILE A 227 2.44 0.03 9.47
C ILE A 227 2.11 1.50 9.22
N THR A 228 0.96 1.99 9.72
CA THR A 228 0.51 3.36 9.47
C THR A 228 1.44 4.39 10.10
N ASP A 229 2.04 4.12 11.26
CA ASP A 229 3.03 4.99 11.90
C ASP A 229 4.24 5.25 10.98
N LEU A 230 4.71 4.21 10.27
CA LEU A 230 5.79 4.38 9.30
C LEU A 230 5.35 5.24 8.12
N PHE A 231 4.11 5.05 7.61
CA PHE A 231 3.59 5.87 6.52
C PHE A 231 3.44 7.34 6.93
N LEU A 232 2.95 7.63 8.12
CA LEU A 232 2.86 8.98 8.67
C LEU A 232 4.24 9.64 8.73
N PHE A 233 5.24 8.94 9.29
CA PHE A 233 6.60 9.45 9.34
C PHE A 233 7.16 9.72 7.94
N LEU A 234 7.06 8.76 7.03
CA LEU A 234 7.57 8.89 5.66
C LEU A 234 6.82 9.94 4.84
N GLY A 235 5.52 10.16 5.09
CA GLY A 235 4.72 11.22 4.49
C GLY A 235 5.10 12.61 4.97
N SER A 236 5.66 12.72 6.16
CA SER A 236 5.94 13.97 6.84
C SER A 236 7.23 14.67 6.38
N PRO A 237 7.40 15.99 6.61
CA PRO A 237 8.66 16.69 6.39
C PRO A 237 9.81 16.19 7.27
N ARG A 238 9.54 15.38 8.31
CA ARG A 238 10.58 14.75 9.14
C ARG A 238 11.41 13.74 8.35
N ALA A 239 10.87 13.21 7.25
CA ALA A 239 11.54 12.30 6.32
C ALA A 239 12.08 13.02 5.06
N ALA A 240 12.35 14.32 5.12
CA ALA A 240 12.68 15.16 3.95
C ALA A 240 13.86 14.66 3.12
N TYR A 241 14.82 13.97 3.72
CA TYR A 241 16.01 13.45 3.03
C TYR A 241 15.90 11.96 2.65
N ILE A 242 14.69 11.38 2.73
CA ILE A 242 14.42 9.99 2.37
C ILE A 242 13.67 9.95 1.04
N SER A 243 14.35 9.53 -0.04
CA SER A 243 13.78 9.30 -1.38
C SER A 243 14.56 8.21 -2.10
N GLY A 244 13.97 7.57 -3.11
CA GLY A 244 14.63 6.54 -3.91
C GLY A 244 14.99 5.27 -3.15
N THR A 245 14.33 4.99 -2.03
CA THR A 245 14.63 3.86 -1.17
C THR A 245 13.38 3.03 -0.85
N ILE A 246 13.63 1.84 -0.34
CA ILE A 246 12.59 0.93 0.16
C ILE A 246 12.82 0.71 1.65
N VAL A 247 11.79 0.96 2.45
CA VAL A 247 11.82 0.71 3.90
C VAL A 247 11.02 -0.56 4.19
N THR A 248 11.74 -1.59 4.63
CA THR A 248 11.13 -2.88 4.97
C THR A 248 10.69 -2.88 6.44
N ILE A 249 9.42 -3.22 6.68
CA ILE A 249 8.80 -3.34 8.00
C ILE A 249 8.13 -4.71 8.12
N ASP A 250 8.92 -5.73 8.42
CA ASP A 250 8.49 -7.13 8.40
C ASP A 250 9.00 -7.96 9.59
N GLY A 251 9.55 -7.31 10.62
CA GLY A 251 10.12 -7.97 11.77
C GLY A 251 11.40 -8.76 11.44
N GLY A 252 12.06 -8.44 10.33
CA GLY A 252 13.29 -9.10 9.90
C GLY A 252 13.08 -10.38 9.09
N ILE A 253 11.85 -10.63 8.60
CA ILE A 253 11.54 -11.84 7.80
C ILE A 253 12.40 -11.90 6.54
N ALA A 254 12.51 -10.82 5.77
CA ALA A 254 13.29 -10.76 4.55
C ALA A 254 14.80 -10.94 4.78
N SER A 255 15.28 -10.66 6.00
CA SER A 255 16.68 -10.79 6.39
C SER A 255 17.02 -12.16 6.99
N ARG A 256 16.02 -13.00 7.26
CA ARG A 256 16.25 -14.36 7.79
C ARG A 256 16.78 -15.26 6.69
N ARG A 257 18.05 -15.64 6.79
CA ARG A 257 18.62 -16.69 5.94
C ARG A 257 18.27 -18.05 6.55
N SER A 258 17.37 -18.79 5.91
CA SER A 258 17.18 -20.20 6.19
C SER A 258 18.12 -21.00 5.29
N VAL A 259 19.23 -21.46 5.82
CA VAL A 259 20.12 -22.46 5.22
C VAL A 259 20.23 -23.64 6.21
N ALA A 260 19.10 -24.04 6.77
CA ALA A 260 19.03 -25.24 7.60
C ALA A 260 17.82 -26.06 7.20
#